data_53fe755bdbacc08e1ab2e9038e9980a9
#
_entry.id   53fe755bdbacc08e1ab2e9038e9980a9
#
_cell.length_a   1.000
_cell.length_b   1.000
_cell.length_c   1.000
_cell.angle_alpha   90.00
_cell.angle_beta   90.00
_cell.angle_gamma   90.00
#
_symmetry.space_group_name_H-M   'P 1'
#
loop_
_entity.id
_entity.type
_entity.pdbx_description
1 polymer ?
#
loop_
_entity_poly.entity_id
_entity_poly.type
_entity_poly.pdbx_seq_one_letter_code
_entity_poly.pdbx_strand_id
1 'polypeptide(L)'
;MPIYHSLGEIPHKRHTAFRQPNGKLYAEELVSTEGFSGMYSLVYHTHPPTFVKALGEPYSVEPKIAREKHLRHTSLLGFNIKPEDDYLKSRKPVLVNADLQISLAAPRHSMTDYFYKNSQADEVIFIHKGSGTLQTGFGKIKFSYGDYLVVPRGTIYQIKFDDENNRLFITESYSPIRFPKRYQNQFGQLMEHAPYCERDIRRPSDLETFDQEGDFKVLIKKQGLIYPYTYGTHPFDFIGWDGYHYPWAFSIHNFEPITGRVHLPPPIHQTFETATFVVCSFVPRLYDYHPKSIPAPYNHSNIDSDEVLYYVDGDFMSRNNI
;
A
#
# COMPACT_ATOMS: atom_id res chain seq x y z
N MET A 1 5.80 2.21 -9.10
CA MET A 1 7.00 2.92 -8.60
C MET A 1 7.83 3.44 -9.75
N PRO A 2 8.36 4.65 -9.71
CA PRO A 2 9.24 5.16 -10.77
C PRO A 2 10.68 4.61 -10.68
N ILE A 3 11.01 3.80 -9.69
CA ILE A 3 12.37 3.29 -9.46
C ILE A 3 12.44 1.86 -9.97
N TYR A 4 13.34 1.61 -10.93
CA TYR A 4 13.64 0.25 -11.36
C TYR A 4 14.29 -0.55 -10.22
N HIS A 5 13.85 -1.78 -10.05
CA HIS A 5 14.44 -2.72 -9.11
C HIS A 5 14.46 -4.13 -9.71
N SER A 6 15.41 -4.95 -9.25
CA SER A 6 15.47 -6.37 -9.56
C SER A 6 15.91 -7.15 -8.34
N LEU A 7 15.43 -8.37 -8.21
CA LEU A 7 15.81 -9.28 -7.13
C LEU A 7 15.75 -10.73 -7.61
N GLY A 8 16.66 -11.57 -7.12
CA GLY A 8 16.77 -12.96 -7.53
C GLY A 8 17.43 -13.15 -8.90
N GLU A 9 17.13 -14.25 -9.56
CA GLU A 9 17.73 -14.62 -10.85
C GLU A 9 16.82 -14.19 -12.00
N ILE A 10 17.38 -13.48 -12.97
CA ILE A 10 16.68 -13.03 -14.17
C ILE A 10 17.51 -13.33 -15.41
N PRO A 11 16.89 -13.55 -16.60
CA PRO A 11 17.64 -13.80 -17.83
C PRO A 11 18.39 -12.54 -18.26
N HIS A 12 19.51 -12.73 -18.98
CA HIS A 12 20.29 -11.62 -19.53
C HIS A 12 19.46 -10.66 -20.41
N LYS A 13 18.49 -11.18 -21.11
CA LYS A 13 17.50 -10.40 -21.89
C LYS A 13 16.09 -10.87 -21.58
N ARG A 14 15.16 -9.91 -21.49
CA ARG A 14 13.73 -10.17 -21.38
C ARG A 14 13.24 -11.01 -22.57
N HIS A 15 12.26 -11.88 -22.31
CA HIS A 15 11.62 -12.74 -23.33
C HIS A 15 12.59 -13.67 -24.05
N THR A 16 13.66 -14.09 -23.39
CA THR A 16 14.57 -15.14 -23.88
C THR A 16 14.40 -16.42 -23.09
N ALA A 17 14.84 -17.54 -23.67
CA ALA A 17 14.74 -18.84 -23.01
C ALA A 17 15.52 -18.85 -21.69
N PHE A 18 14.81 -18.82 -20.57
CA PHE A 18 15.34 -18.95 -19.24
C PHE A 18 14.97 -20.33 -18.69
N ARG A 19 15.97 -21.15 -18.36
CA ARG A 19 15.73 -22.56 -18.07
C ARG A 19 16.11 -22.92 -16.64
N GLN A 20 15.29 -23.77 -16.08
CA GLN A 20 15.51 -24.48 -14.83
C GLN A 20 16.64 -25.53 -15.02
N PRO A 21 17.26 -26.01 -13.94
CA PRO A 21 18.28 -27.06 -14.00
C PRO A 21 17.82 -28.36 -14.70
N ASN A 22 16.51 -28.66 -14.64
CA ASN A 22 15.88 -29.80 -15.29
C ASN A 22 15.63 -29.61 -16.80
N GLY A 23 16.00 -28.45 -17.37
CA GLY A 23 15.84 -28.08 -18.78
C GLY A 23 14.48 -27.48 -19.13
N LYS A 24 13.48 -27.49 -18.23
CA LYS A 24 12.19 -26.80 -18.44
C LYS A 24 12.40 -25.29 -18.43
N LEU A 25 11.50 -24.55 -19.05
CA LEU A 25 11.48 -23.09 -18.96
C LEU A 25 10.92 -22.66 -17.59
N TYR A 26 11.47 -21.61 -17.01
CA TYR A 26 10.75 -20.83 -16.03
C TYR A 26 9.55 -20.15 -16.70
N ALA A 27 8.44 -20.04 -15.98
CA ALA A 27 7.26 -19.35 -16.49
C ALA A 27 7.41 -17.83 -16.27
N GLU A 28 7.39 -17.08 -17.38
CA GLU A 28 7.46 -15.62 -17.36
C GLU A 28 6.06 -15.04 -17.23
N GLU A 29 5.83 -14.16 -16.25
CA GLU A 29 4.59 -13.41 -16.06
C GLU A 29 4.87 -11.91 -16.12
N LEU A 30 4.00 -11.17 -16.83
CA LEU A 30 3.95 -9.71 -16.74
C LEU A 30 2.91 -9.30 -15.72
N VAL A 31 3.34 -8.59 -14.69
CA VAL A 31 2.47 -8.05 -13.63
C VAL A 31 2.38 -6.53 -13.72
N SER A 32 1.18 -5.99 -13.70
CA SER A 32 0.92 -4.55 -13.73
C SER A 32 -0.49 -4.23 -13.23
N THR A 33 -0.76 -2.95 -12.90
CA THR A 33 -2.10 -2.49 -12.52
C THR A 33 -2.88 -1.86 -13.68
N GLU A 34 -2.20 -1.54 -14.78
CA GLU A 34 -2.77 -0.82 -15.93
C GLU A 34 -2.72 -1.68 -17.23
N GLY A 35 -2.84 -2.99 -17.10
CA GLY A 35 -2.77 -3.93 -18.21
C GLY A 35 -1.38 -3.95 -18.85
N PHE A 36 -1.31 -3.85 -20.17
CA PHE A 36 -0.04 -3.84 -20.92
C PHE A 36 0.58 -2.43 -21.02
N SER A 37 0.10 -1.46 -20.26
CA SER A 37 0.63 -0.10 -20.21
C SER A 37 0.99 0.30 -18.77
N GLY A 38 1.66 1.44 -18.64
CA GLY A 38 2.06 1.95 -17.34
C GLY A 38 3.26 1.21 -16.73
N MET A 39 3.29 1.14 -15.42
CA MET A 39 4.37 0.46 -14.69
C MET A 39 4.10 -1.04 -14.62
N TYR A 40 5.11 -1.83 -14.94
CA TYR A 40 5.06 -3.28 -14.90
C TYR A 40 6.36 -3.88 -14.37
N SER A 41 6.29 -5.15 -14.01
CA SER A 41 7.45 -6.00 -13.74
C SER A 41 7.30 -7.32 -14.49
N LEU A 42 8.43 -7.93 -14.83
CA LEU A 42 8.50 -9.30 -15.28
C LEU A 42 8.91 -10.18 -14.12
N VAL A 43 8.19 -11.26 -13.93
CA VAL A 43 8.37 -12.22 -12.86
C VAL A 43 8.67 -13.58 -13.45
N TYR A 44 9.56 -14.32 -12.87
CA TYR A 44 9.97 -15.66 -13.31
C TYR A 44 9.62 -16.68 -12.23
N HIS A 45 8.69 -17.59 -12.57
CA HIS A 45 8.15 -18.61 -11.69
C HIS A 45 8.76 -19.98 -11.95
N THR A 46 8.88 -20.78 -10.88
CA THR A 46 9.23 -22.21 -11.04
C THR A 46 8.08 -23.01 -11.63
N HIS A 47 6.85 -22.60 -11.38
CA HIS A 47 5.62 -23.20 -11.87
C HIS A 47 4.76 -22.21 -12.67
N PRO A 48 3.85 -22.68 -13.56
CA PRO A 48 2.91 -21.77 -14.21
C PRO A 48 2.03 -21.02 -13.21
N PRO A 49 1.98 -19.68 -13.22
CA PRO A 49 1.27 -18.89 -12.21
C PRO A 49 -0.26 -19.00 -12.27
N THR A 50 -0.80 -19.67 -13.28
CA THR A 50 -2.23 -19.85 -13.52
C THR A 50 -2.77 -21.19 -13.04
N PHE A 51 -2.00 -21.96 -12.27
CA PHE A 51 -2.40 -23.30 -11.83
C PHE A 51 -3.40 -23.23 -10.66
N VAL A 52 -4.69 -23.12 -10.99
CA VAL A 52 -5.82 -23.14 -10.04
C VAL A 52 -6.43 -24.52 -9.99
N LYS A 53 -6.43 -25.15 -8.83
CA LYS A 53 -7.02 -26.48 -8.59
C LYS A 53 -8.52 -26.43 -8.29
N ALA A 54 -8.95 -25.46 -7.50
CA ALA A 54 -10.34 -25.36 -7.07
C ALA A 54 -10.76 -23.91 -6.84
N LEU A 55 -12.06 -23.68 -6.96
CA LEU A 55 -12.74 -22.43 -6.65
C LEU A 55 -13.70 -22.69 -5.49
N GLY A 56 -13.60 -21.86 -4.44
CA GLY A 56 -14.54 -21.90 -3.31
C GLY A 56 -15.69 -20.93 -3.51
N GLU A 57 -16.70 -21.04 -2.67
CA GLU A 57 -17.86 -20.14 -2.69
C GLU A 57 -17.44 -18.71 -2.30
N PRO A 58 -17.77 -17.72 -3.13
CA PRO A 58 -17.47 -16.32 -2.82
C PRO A 58 -18.37 -15.81 -1.68
N TYR A 59 -17.84 -14.83 -0.93
CA TYR A 59 -18.60 -14.14 0.10
C TYR A 59 -18.40 -12.65 0.07
N SER A 60 -19.44 -11.89 0.46
CA SER A 60 -19.42 -10.43 0.42
C SER A 60 -18.61 -9.83 1.56
N VAL A 61 -17.81 -8.81 1.19
CA VAL A 61 -17.12 -7.89 2.11
C VAL A 61 -17.46 -6.43 1.78
N GLU A 62 -18.57 -6.22 1.08
CA GLU A 62 -19.06 -4.88 0.78
C GLU A 62 -19.40 -4.13 2.07
N PRO A 63 -18.97 -2.87 2.21
CA PRO A 63 -19.34 -2.04 3.34
C PRO A 63 -20.85 -1.71 3.30
N LYS A 64 -21.49 -1.75 4.46
CA LYS A 64 -22.82 -1.20 4.62
C LYS A 64 -22.73 0.32 4.71
N ILE A 65 -23.26 1.02 3.71
CA ILE A 65 -23.21 2.47 3.62
C ILE A 65 -24.32 3.10 4.46
N ALA A 66 -23.94 3.84 5.50
CA ALA A 66 -24.86 4.75 6.20
C ALA A 66 -24.95 6.06 5.40
N ARG A 67 -26.15 6.53 5.15
CA ARG A 67 -26.37 7.84 4.52
C ARG A 67 -26.73 8.85 5.59
N GLU A 68 -25.86 9.83 5.78
CA GLU A 68 -26.15 10.96 6.67
C GLU A 68 -27.23 11.85 6.05
N LYS A 69 -28.11 12.36 6.91
CA LYS A 69 -29.18 13.28 6.49
C LYS A 69 -28.64 14.68 6.11
N HIS A 70 -27.53 15.06 6.73
CA HIS A 70 -26.89 16.36 6.54
C HIS A 70 -25.40 16.19 6.36
N LEU A 71 -24.80 17.00 5.47
CA LEU A 71 -23.33 17.11 5.38
C LEU A 71 -22.83 17.84 6.63
N ARG A 72 -21.95 17.19 7.38
CA ARG A 72 -21.37 17.72 8.61
C ARG A 72 -20.01 17.10 8.89
N HIS A 73 -19.23 17.76 9.70
CA HIS A 73 -18.04 17.16 10.27
C HIS A 73 -18.42 15.95 11.14
N THR A 74 -17.65 14.88 11.02
CA THR A 74 -17.88 13.66 11.79
C THR A 74 -16.57 13.22 12.40
N SER A 75 -16.58 12.93 13.70
CA SER A 75 -15.44 12.37 14.43
C SER A 75 -15.66 10.89 14.68
N LEU A 76 -14.66 10.07 14.37
CA LEU A 76 -14.68 8.62 14.59
C LEU A 76 -13.57 8.25 15.59
N LEU A 77 -13.92 7.56 16.66
CA LEU A 77 -12.95 7.08 17.66
C LEU A 77 -12.36 5.74 17.23
N GLY A 78 -11.34 5.81 16.36
CA GLY A 78 -10.74 4.62 15.72
C GLY A 78 -10.16 3.61 16.71
N PHE A 79 -9.67 4.03 17.87
CA PHE A 79 -9.18 3.13 18.93
C PHE A 79 -10.27 2.29 19.61
N ASN A 80 -11.55 2.59 19.41
CA ASN A 80 -12.64 1.74 19.89
C ASN A 80 -12.78 0.43 19.11
N ILE A 81 -12.11 0.28 17.98
CA ILE A 81 -12.02 -1.01 17.28
C ILE A 81 -11.23 -1.99 18.16
N LYS A 82 -11.91 -3.07 18.54
CA LYS A 82 -11.32 -4.09 19.41
C LYS A 82 -10.30 -4.92 18.63
N PRO A 83 -9.16 -5.26 19.27
CA PRO A 83 -8.22 -6.20 18.68
C PRO A 83 -8.87 -7.58 18.49
N GLU A 84 -8.78 -8.11 17.29
CA GLU A 84 -9.33 -9.43 16.95
C GLU A 84 -8.57 -10.05 15.77
N ASP A 85 -8.54 -11.39 15.73
CA ASP A 85 -8.11 -12.22 14.60
C ASP A 85 -6.86 -11.70 13.83
N ASP A 86 -6.78 -11.96 12.52
CA ASP A 86 -5.71 -11.56 11.63
C ASP A 86 -6.01 -10.25 10.87
N TYR A 87 -5.08 -9.85 10.01
CA TYR A 87 -5.17 -8.63 9.23
C TYR A 87 -6.46 -8.48 8.41
N LEU A 88 -6.86 -9.53 7.69
CA LEU A 88 -8.02 -9.45 6.80
C LEU A 88 -9.34 -9.48 7.57
N LYS A 89 -9.44 -10.35 8.57
CA LYS A 89 -10.65 -10.54 9.36
C LYS A 89 -10.89 -9.40 10.35
N SER A 90 -9.82 -8.75 10.85
CA SER A 90 -9.95 -7.60 11.74
C SER A 90 -10.29 -6.28 11.02
N ARG A 91 -10.28 -6.24 9.68
CA ARG A 91 -10.57 -5.01 8.90
C ARG A 91 -12.02 -4.59 9.06
N LYS A 92 -12.22 -3.32 9.41
CA LYS A 92 -13.52 -2.67 9.53
C LYS A 92 -13.56 -1.47 8.57
N PRO A 93 -14.30 -1.53 7.46
CA PRO A 93 -14.54 -0.37 6.63
C PRO A 93 -15.22 0.73 7.43
N VAL A 94 -14.70 1.95 7.38
CA VAL A 94 -15.20 3.10 8.14
C VAL A 94 -15.67 4.24 7.24
N LEU A 95 -15.03 4.42 6.09
CA LEU A 95 -15.37 5.44 5.12
C LEU A 95 -15.24 4.87 3.71
N VAL A 96 -16.12 5.27 2.81
CA VAL A 96 -16.11 4.84 1.41
C VAL A 96 -16.74 5.90 0.52
N ASN A 97 -16.12 6.11 -0.64
CA ASN A 97 -16.71 6.85 -1.75
C ASN A 97 -16.42 6.14 -3.08
N ALA A 98 -16.60 6.83 -4.20
CA ALA A 98 -16.39 6.24 -5.53
C ALA A 98 -14.91 5.91 -5.84
N ASP A 99 -13.96 6.53 -5.15
CA ASP A 99 -12.53 6.49 -5.48
C ASP A 99 -11.70 5.62 -4.54
N LEU A 100 -12.17 5.48 -3.30
CA LEU A 100 -11.42 4.78 -2.26
C LEU A 100 -12.32 4.20 -1.16
N GLN A 101 -11.75 3.25 -0.42
CA GLN A 101 -12.28 2.76 0.84
C GLN A 101 -11.25 2.90 1.93
N ILE A 102 -11.62 3.45 3.08
CA ILE A 102 -10.80 3.49 4.27
C ILE A 102 -11.31 2.45 5.27
N SER A 103 -10.38 1.65 5.77
CA SER A 103 -10.63 0.66 6.81
C SER A 103 -9.67 0.85 7.96
N LEU A 104 -10.11 0.50 9.17
CA LEU A 104 -9.24 0.35 10.33
C LEU A 104 -9.11 -1.15 10.65
N ALA A 105 -7.94 -1.56 11.15
CA ALA A 105 -7.72 -2.93 11.60
C ALA A 105 -6.90 -2.96 12.87
N ALA A 106 -7.19 -3.95 13.71
CA ALA A 106 -6.46 -4.21 14.95
C ALA A 106 -6.16 -5.71 15.06
N PRO A 107 -5.28 -6.25 14.17
CA PRO A 107 -4.98 -7.67 14.15
C PRO A 107 -4.18 -8.10 15.39
N ARG A 108 -4.52 -9.27 15.94
CA ARG A 108 -3.78 -9.94 17.01
C ARG A 108 -2.86 -11.03 16.48
N HIS A 109 -3.20 -11.58 15.32
CA HIS A 109 -2.51 -12.74 14.77
C HIS A 109 -1.98 -12.43 13.36
N SER A 110 -0.91 -13.12 13.00
CA SER A 110 -0.39 -13.13 11.64
C SER A 110 -1.31 -13.90 10.71
N MET A 111 -1.24 -13.60 9.42
CA MET A 111 -1.86 -14.42 8.38
C MET A 111 -1.04 -15.72 8.23
N THR A 112 -1.65 -16.88 8.46
CA THR A 112 -0.96 -18.19 8.41
C THR A 112 -1.61 -19.17 7.44
N ASP A 113 -2.94 -19.18 7.36
CA ASP A 113 -3.71 -20.24 6.72
C ASP A 113 -4.10 -19.92 5.27
N TYR A 114 -3.77 -18.74 4.80
CA TYR A 114 -4.10 -18.27 3.46
C TYR A 114 -3.18 -17.13 3.01
N PHE A 115 -3.18 -16.90 1.71
CA PHE A 115 -2.61 -15.72 1.07
C PHE A 115 -3.75 -14.78 0.67
N TYR A 116 -3.44 -13.49 0.56
CA TYR A 116 -4.43 -12.51 0.13
C TYR A 116 -3.96 -11.74 -1.10
N LYS A 117 -4.91 -11.42 -1.98
CA LYS A 117 -4.71 -10.63 -3.19
C LYS A 117 -5.85 -9.63 -3.33
N ASN A 118 -5.54 -8.33 -3.31
CA ASN A 118 -6.51 -7.31 -3.69
C ASN A 118 -6.42 -7.10 -5.21
N SER A 119 -7.46 -7.52 -5.94
CA SER A 119 -7.52 -7.39 -7.41
C SER A 119 -8.35 -6.19 -7.87
N GLN A 120 -8.85 -5.36 -6.95
CA GLN A 120 -9.62 -4.17 -7.28
C GLN A 120 -8.95 -2.84 -6.90
N ALA A 121 -7.99 -2.87 -5.96
CA ALA A 121 -7.39 -1.66 -5.41
C ALA A 121 -5.90 -1.84 -5.09
N ASP A 122 -5.14 -0.75 -5.21
CA ASP A 122 -3.87 -0.60 -4.52
C ASP A 122 -4.15 -0.34 -3.05
N GLU A 123 -3.30 -0.82 -2.15
CA GLU A 123 -3.45 -0.62 -0.71
C GLU A 123 -2.33 0.25 -0.17
N VAL A 124 -2.68 1.29 0.60
CA VAL A 124 -1.76 2.01 1.49
C VAL A 124 -2.11 1.61 2.92
N ILE A 125 -1.21 0.88 3.56
CA ILE A 125 -1.37 0.40 4.92
C ILE A 125 -0.44 1.22 5.82
N PHE A 126 -1.01 2.16 6.58
CA PHE A 126 -0.26 2.92 7.56
C PHE A 126 -0.21 2.16 8.89
N ILE A 127 0.99 1.97 9.41
CA ILE A 127 1.23 1.26 10.67
C ILE A 127 1.18 2.26 11.82
N HIS A 128 0.02 2.41 12.44
CA HIS A 128 -0.13 3.29 13.60
C HIS A 128 0.48 2.65 14.85
N LYS A 129 0.45 1.33 14.97
CA LYS A 129 1.05 0.59 16.09
C LYS A 129 1.40 -0.83 15.64
N GLY A 130 2.54 -1.33 16.14
CA GLY A 130 3.05 -2.66 15.87
C GLY A 130 4.20 -2.66 14.89
N SER A 131 4.73 -3.85 14.64
CA SER A 131 5.80 -4.15 13.70
C SER A 131 5.60 -5.53 13.09
N GLY A 132 6.37 -5.82 12.04
CA GLY A 132 6.28 -7.12 11.39
C GLY A 132 6.94 -7.16 10.02
N THR A 133 6.49 -8.12 9.22
CA THR A 133 7.01 -8.36 7.87
C THR A 133 5.85 -8.56 6.89
N LEU A 134 5.84 -7.77 5.83
CA LEU A 134 5.06 -8.03 4.62
C LEU A 134 5.84 -9.06 3.78
N GLN A 135 5.22 -10.21 3.51
CA GLN A 135 5.78 -11.30 2.74
C GLN A 135 5.06 -11.41 1.40
N THR A 136 5.82 -11.45 0.31
CA THR A 136 5.30 -11.54 -1.06
C THR A 136 6.20 -12.40 -1.92
N GLY A 137 5.76 -12.77 -3.13
CA GLY A 137 6.65 -13.36 -4.14
C GLY A 137 7.78 -12.42 -4.58
N PHE A 138 7.59 -11.11 -4.44
CA PHE A 138 8.65 -10.12 -4.73
C PHE A 138 9.77 -10.07 -3.67
N GLY A 139 9.59 -10.70 -2.50
CA GLY A 139 10.47 -10.65 -1.35
C GLY A 139 9.78 -10.08 -0.11
N LYS A 140 10.58 -9.77 0.90
CA LYS A 140 10.11 -9.34 2.23
C LYS A 140 10.35 -7.84 2.44
N ILE A 141 9.42 -7.20 3.15
CA ILE A 141 9.55 -5.81 3.62
C ILE A 141 9.25 -5.80 5.12
N LYS A 142 10.23 -5.45 5.94
CA LYS A 142 10.00 -5.20 7.36
C LYS A 142 9.30 -3.87 7.55
N PHE A 143 8.38 -3.80 8.51
CA PHE A 143 7.66 -2.57 8.85
C PHE A 143 7.58 -2.35 10.35
N SER A 144 7.40 -1.10 10.74
CA SER A 144 7.22 -0.66 12.12
C SER A 144 6.30 0.56 12.21
N TYR A 145 6.07 1.05 13.42
CA TYR A 145 5.30 2.28 13.66
C TYR A 145 5.75 3.44 12.75
N GLY A 146 4.78 4.10 12.13
CA GLY A 146 4.98 5.22 11.23
C GLY A 146 5.24 4.85 9.76
N ASP A 147 5.29 3.56 9.44
CA ASP A 147 5.46 3.11 8.06
C ASP A 147 4.16 3.13 7.27
N TYR A 148 4.28 3.54 6.01
CA TYR A 148 3.32 3.27 4.95
C TYR A 148 3.82 2.06 4.15
N LEU A 149 3.04 0.99 4.10
CA LEU A 149 3.23 -0.10 3.15
C LEU A 149 2.33 0.17 1.95
N VAL A 150 2.89 0.24 0.77
CA VAL A 150 2.14 0.37 -0.46
C VAL A 150 2.19 -0.95 -1.21
N VAL A 151 1.02 -1.57 -1.33
CA VAL A 151 0.86 -2.87 -2.00
C VAL A 151 0.06 -2.66 -3.28
N PRO A 152 0.71 -2.73 -4.46
CA PRO A 152 0.01 -2.58 -5.72
C PRO A 152 -1.02 -3.69 -5.94
N ARG A 153 -2.12 -3.34 -6.58
CA ARG A 153 -3.19 -4.25 -6.97
C ARG A 153 -2.62 -5.48 -7.69
N GLY A 154 -3.12 -6.65 -7.33
CA GLY A 154 -2.70 -7.91 -7.92
C GLY A 154 -1.55 -8.61 -7.20
N THR A 155 -0.87 -7.95 -6.27
CA THR A 155 0.16 -8.58 -5.44
C THR A 155 -0.46 -9.59 -4.49
N ILE A 156 0.10 -10.80 -4.46
CA ILE A 156 -0.25 -11.83 -3.46
C ILE A 156 0.68 -11.63 -2.26
N TYR A 157 0.11 -11.60 -1.04
CA TYR A 157 0.89 -11.36 0.17
C TYR A 157 0.35 -12.03 1.42
N GLN A 158 1.20 -12.09 2.43
CA GLN A 158 0.87 -12.36 3.83
C GLN A 158 1.52 -11.29 4.71
N ILE A 159 0.86 -10.96 5.83
CA ILE A 159 1.44 -10.09 6.87
C ILE A 159 1.70 -10.93 8.11
N LYS A 160 2.95 -10.89 8.57
CA LYS A 160 3.39 -11.47 9.84
C LYS A 160 3.67 -10.36 10.83
N PHE A 161 2.97 -10.36 11.96
CA PHE A 161 3.16 -9.40 13.05
C PHE A 161 4.11 -9.97 14.09
N ASP A 162 4.92 -9.09 14.70
CA ASP A 162 5.86 -9.47 15.75
C ASP A 162 5.17 -9.62 17.11
N ASP A 163 4.03 -8.93 17.33
CA ASP A 163 3.23 -8.99 18.54
C ASP A 163 1.71 -8.90 18.26
N GLU A 164 0.89 -8.95 19.32
CA GLU A 164 -0.58 -8.93 19.21
C GLU A 164 -1.19 -7.53 19.30
N ASN A 165 -0.38 -6.48 19.44
CA ASN A 165 -0.89 -5.12 19.69
C ASN A 165 -0.69 -4.22 18.47
N ASN A 166 -1.46 -4.48 17.44
CA ASN A 166 -1.33 -3.78 16.16
C ASN A 166 -2.53 -2.85 15.91
N ARG A 167 -2.26 -1.72 15.24
CA ARG A 167 -3.27 -0.76 14.76
C ARG A 167 -2.87 -0.27 13.39
N LEU A 168 -3.78 -0.43 12.43
CA LEU A 168 -3.55 -0.12 11.03
C LEU A 168 -4.65 0.79 10.50
N PHE A 169 -4.24 1.80 9.71
CA PHE A 169 -5.12 2.61 8.89
C PHE A 169 -4.88 2.22 7.43
N ILE A 170 -5.92 1.74 6.76
CA ILE A 170 -5.80 1.11 5.44
C ILE A 170 -6.63 1.91 4.45
N THR A 171 -5.97 2.41 3.41
CA THR A 171 -6.64 3.06 2.26
C THR A 171 -6.55 2.14 1.05
N GLU A 172 -7.68 1.70 0.55
CA GLU A 172 -7.79 0.99 -0.73
C GLU A 172 -8.10 2.01 -1.83
N SER A 173 -7.19 2.18 -2.77
CA SER A 173 -7.31 3.11 -3.90
C SER A 173 -7.71 2.39 -5.16
N TYR A 174 -8.78 2.84 -5.82
CA TYR A 174 -9.22 2.26 -7.10
C TYR A 174 -8.40 2.77 -8.30
N SER A 175 -7.48 3.69 -8.06
CA SER A 175 -6.45 4.11 -9.01
C SER A 175 -5.03 3.91 -8.45
N PRO A 176 -4.00 3.75 -9.32
CA PRO A 176 -2.65 3.46 -8.85
C PRO A 176 -2.08 4.53 -7.92
N ILE A 177 -1.42 4.09 -6.86
CA ILE A 177 -0.67 4.94 -5.93
C ILE A 177 0.68 5.29 -6.54
N ARG A 178 1.00 6.60 -6.56
CA ARG A 178 2.22 7.12 -7.20
C ARG A 178 2.90 8.15 -6.31
N PHE A 179 4.16 8.41 -6.58
CA PHE A 179 4.83 9.61 -6.08
C PHE A 179 4.24 10.85 -6.75
N PRO A 180 4.07 11.95 -6.02
CA PRO A 180 3.53 13.17 -6.58
C PRO A 180 4.37 13.67 -7.76
N LYS A 181 3.72 13.93 -8.88
CA LYS A 181 4.38 14.45 -10.09
C LYS A 181 5.13 15.74 -9.84
N ARG A 182 4.64 16.57 -8.91
CA ARG A 182 5.28 17.83 -8.51
C ARG A 182 6.69 17.67 -7.94
N TYR A 183 7.04 16.49 -7.45
CA TYR A 183 8.36 16.19 -6.89
C TYR A 183 9.28 15.47 -7.88
N GLN A 184 8.83 15.18 -9.07
CA GLN A 184 9.60 14.44 -10.06
C GLN A 184 10.03 15.34 -11.21
N ASN A 185 11.27 15.14 -11.68
CA ASN A 185 11.72 15.69 -12.94
C ASN A 185 11.20 14.84 -14.13
N GLN A 186 11.50 15.27 -15.36
CA GLN A 186 11.08 14.57 -16.59
C GLN A 186 11.60 13.13 -16.71
N PHE A 187 12.60 12.73 -15.92
CA PHE A 187 13.18 11.38 -15.90
C PHE A 187 12.61 10.51 -14.78
N GLY A 188 11.69 11.04 -13.95
CA GLY A 188 11.09 10.34 -12.82
C GLY A 188 11.93 10.36 -11.54
N GLN A 189 13.04 11.06 -11.52
CA GLN A 189 13.88 11.27 -10.33
C GLN A 189 13.22 12.28 -9.38
N LEU A 190 13.28 12.03 -8.08
CA LEU A 190 12.82 12.97 -7.07
C LEU A 190 13.76 14.20 -7.02
N MET A 191 13.16 15.39 -6.97
CA MET A 191 13.87 16.66 -6.98
C MET A 191 14.32 17.06 -5.58
N GLU A 192 15.36 17.93 -5.50
CA GLU A 192 15.96 18.39 -4.25
C GLU A 192 14.97 19.01 -3.23
N HIS A 193 13.86 19.57 -3.69
CA HIS A 193 12.82 20.14 -2.81
C HIS A 193 11.70 19.16 -2.47
N ALA A 194 11.81 17.90 -2.90
CA ALA A 194 10.88 16.87 -2.46
C ALA A 194 11.06 16.60 -0.95
N PRO A 195 9.98 16.26 -0.22
CA PRO A 195 10.06 16.00 1.21
C PRO A 195 10.72 14.67 1.57
N TYR A 196 11.10 13.89 0.59
CA TYR A 196 11.82 12.61 0.70
C TYR A 196 12.51 12.27 -0.62
N CYS A 197 13.44 11.32 -0.61
CA CYS A 197 14.17 10.89 -1.80
C CYS A 197 14.11 9.36 -1.99
N GLU A 198 14.72 8.87 -3.05
CA GLU A 198 14.70 7.44 -3.41
C GLU A 198 15.33 6.53 -2.33
N ARG A 199 16.24 7.05 -1.50
CA ARG A 199 16.85 6.30 -0.38
C ARG A 199 15.88 6.02 0.76
N ASP A 200 14.85 6.84 0.92
CA ASP A 200 13.85 6.70 1.96
C ASP A 200 12.83 5.59 1.63
N ILE A 201 12.83 5.14 0.37
CA ILE A 201 11.92 4.12 -0.12
C ILE A 201 12.54 2.74 0.07
N ARG A 202 11.96 1.95 0.96
CA ARG A 202 12.34 0.56 1.20
C ARG A 202 11.64 -0.34 0.20
N ARG A 203 12.43 -1.17 -0.45
CA ARG A 203 12.02 -2.11 -1.50
C ARG A 203 12.09 -3.54 -0.97
N PRO A 204 11.43 -4.51 -1.62
CA PRO A 204 11.57 -5.91 -1.24
C PRO A 204 13.04 -6.35 -1.19
N SER A 205 13.36 -7.13 -0.19
CA SER A 205 14.64 -7.82 -0.01
C SER A 205 14.37 -9.28 0.36
N ASP A 206 15.41 -10.08 0.53
CA ASP A 206 15.32 -11.46 1.01
C ASP A 206 14.30 -12.28 0.22
N LEU A 207 14.55 -12.41 -1.09
CA LEU A 207 13.73 -13.26 -1.95
C LEU A 207 13.92 -14.73 -1.53
N GLU A 208 12.82 -15.35 -1.14
CA GLU A 208 12.74 -16.77 -0.82
C GLU A 208 11.81 -17.45 -1.80
N THR A 209 12.34 -18.41 -2.56
CA THR A 209 11.59 -19.15 -3.56
C THR A 209 10.99 -20.41 -2.94
N PHE A 210 9.68 -20.53 -2.98
CA PHE A 210 8.96 -21.71 -2.49
C PHE A 210 8.56 -22.61 -3.66
N ASP A 211 9.46 -23.52 -4.04
CA ASP A 211 9.20 -24.55 -5.08
C ASP A 211 8.41 -25.72 -4.48
N GLN A 212 7.12 -25.52 -4.24
CA GLN A 212 6.26 -26.46 -3.54
C GLN A 212 4.93 -26.65 -4.28
N GLU A 213 4.56 -27.91 -4.50
CA GLU A 213 3.21 -28.29 -4.90
C GLU A 213 2.35 -28.60 -3.69
N GLY A 214 1.07 -28.28 -3.75
CA GLY A 214 0.14 -28.51 -2.64
C GLY A 214 -1.21 -27.85 -2.86
N ASP A 215 -1.90 -27.55 -1.76
CA ASP A 215 -3.15 -26.83 -1.75
C ASP A 215 -2.95 -25.50 -1.00
N PHE A 216 -2.77 -24.43 -1.74
CA PHE A 216 -2.51 -23.11 -1.19
C PHE A 216 -3.74 -22.23 -1.38
N LYS A 217 -4.36 -21.85 -0.27
CA LYS A 217 -5.55 -21.00 -0.27
C LYS A 217 -5.18 -19.56 -0.54
N VAL A 218 -5.71 -18.98 -1.62
CA VAL A 218 -5.55 -17.55 -1.97
C VAL A 218 -6.93 -16.89 -1.95
N LEU A 219 -7.10 -15.90 -1.09
CA LEU A 219 -8.31 -15.10 -0.99
C LEU A 219 -8.18 -13.87 -1.90
N ILE A 220 -8.98 -13.83 -2.96
CA ILE A 220 -8.91 -12.77 -3.98
C ILE A 220 -10.09 -11.82 -3.78
N LYS A 221 -9.80 -10.56 -3.42
CA LYS A 221 -10.82 -9.50 -3.35
C LYS A 221 -11.07 -8.89 -4.71
N LYS A 222 -12.32 -8.91 -5.16
CA LYS A 222 -12.76 -8.22 -6.36
C LYS A 222 -14.25 -7.87 -6.29
N GLN A 223 -14.61 -6.64 -6.69
CA GLN A 223 -15.99 -6.16 -6.75
C GLN A 223 -16.79 -6.38 -5.44
N GLY A 224 -16.15 -6.08 -4.30
CA GLY A 224 -16.79 -6.24 -2.99
C GLY A 224 -16.96 -7.69 -2.50
N LEU A 225 -16.44 -8.67 -3.24
CA LEU A 225 -16.46 -10.08 -2.88
C LEU A 225 -15.04 -10.58 -2.60
N ILE A 226 -14.94 -11.60 -1.76
CA ILE A 226 -13.77 -12.45 -1.62
C ILE A 226 -14.03 -13.76 -2.36
N TYR A 227 -13.15 -14.11 -3.26
CA TYR A 227 -13.15 -15.37 -4.01
C TYR A 227 -12.04 -16.28 -3.44
N PRO A 228 -12.39 -17.36 -2.74
CA PRO A 228 -11.40 -18.34 -2.27
C PRO A 228 -10.93 -19.19 -3.46
N TYR A 229 -9.64 -19.12 -3.76
CA TYR A 229 -8.99 -19.99 -4.75
C TYR A 229 -8.06 -20.97 -4.05
N THR A 230 -7.93 -22.17 -4.59
CA THR A 230 -6.90 -23.12 -4.20
C THR A 230 -5.89 -23.21 -5.35
N TYR A 231 -4.68 -22.71 -5.10
CA TYR A 231 -3.57 -22.84 -6.05
C TYR A 231 -2.88 -24.17 -5.85
N GLY A 232 -2.42 -24.78 -6.97
CA GLY A 232 -1.70 -26.06 -6.97
C GLY A 232 -0.23 -25.94 -6.61
N THR A 233 0.30 -24.71 -6.58
CA THR A 233 1.68 -24.39 -6.26
C THR A 233 1.74 -23.22 -5.28
N HIS A 234 2.82 -23.14 -4.53
CA HIS A 234 3.00 -22.04 -3.58
C HIS A 234 3.07 -20.69 -4.33
N PRO A 235 2.28 -19.67 -3.95
CA PRO A 235 2.20 -18.40 -4.70
C PRO A 235 3.46 -17.52 -4.61
N PHE A 236 4.44 -17.87 -3.77
CA PHE A 236 5.75 -17.20 -3.68
C PHE A 236 6.86 -18.07 -4.30
N ASP A 237 6.61 -18.59 -5.49
CA ASP A 237 7.54 -19.43 -6.25
C ASP A 237 8.45 -18.63 -7.20
N PHE A 238 8.57 -17.32 -6.98
CA PHE A 238 9.43 -16.45 -7.79
C PHE A 238 10.90 -16.83 -7.60
N ILE A 239 11.58 -17.10 -8.71
CA ILE A 239 13.05 -17.24 -8.72
C ILE A 239 13.74 -15.89 -8.87
N GLY A 240 13.05 -14.94 -9.51
CA GLY A 240 13.52 -13.58 -9.69
C GLY A 240 12.49 -12.72 -10.41
N TRP A 241 12.75 -11.42 -10.41
CA TRP A 241 11.92 -10.44 -11.08
C TRP A 241 12.68 -9.15 -11.34
N ASP A 242 12.20 -8.34 -12.28
CA ASP A 242 12.68 -6.99 -12.52
C ASP A 242 11.54 -6.07 -12.98
N GLY A 243 11.65 -4.79 -12.65
CA GLY A 243 10.73 -3.77 -13.13
C GLY A 243 10.39 -2.69 -12.13
N TYR A 244 9.18 -2.16 -12.25
CA TYR A 244 8.70 -0.99 -11.51
C TYR A 244 7.43 -1.27 -10.67
N HIS A 245 6.78 -2.40 -10.90
CA HIS A 245 5.58 -2.82 -10.21
C HIS A 245 5.92 -3.85 -9.14
N TYR A 246 5.99 -3.40 -7.89
CA TYR A 246 6.31 -4.20 -6.71
C TYR A 246 5.84 -3.46 -5.44
N PRO A 247 5.59 -4.15 -4.31
CA PRO A 247 5.28 -3.50 -3.04
C PRO A 247 6.49 -2.74 -2.49
N TRP A 248 6.24 -1.67 -1.73
CA TRP A 248 7.28 -0.85 -1.15
C TRP A 248 6.82 -0.20 0.15
N ALA A 249 7.75 0.33 0.93
CA ALA A 249 7.47 1.02 2.17
C ALA A 249 8.16 2.38 2.24
N PHE A 250 7.53 3.29 2.99
CA PHE A 250 8.05 4.60 3.31
C PHE A 250 7.71 4.94 4.76
N SER A 251 8.65 5.51 5.52
CA SER A 251 8.38 5.94 6.89
C SER A 251 7.97 7.41 6.95
N ILE A 252 6.88 7.72 7.66
CA ILE A 252 6.47 9.10 7.92
C ILE A 252 7.58 9.89 8.66
N HIS A 253 8.44 9.20 9.40
CA HIS A 253 9.58 9.80 10.10
C HIS A 253 10.70 10.29 9.18
N ASN A 254 10.66 9.89 7.90
CA ASN A 254 11.57 10.37 6.84
C ASN A 254 10.91 11.44 5.97
N PHE A 255 9.73 11.93 6.34
CA PHE A 255 9.03 12.97 5.62
C PHE A 255 9.48 14.34 6.14
N GLU A 256 10.20 15.10 5.28
CA GLU A 256 10.82 16.39 5.63
C GLU A 256 10.28 17.51 4.72
N PRO A 257 9.09 18.07 5.03
CA PRO A 257 8.54 19.14 4.20
C PRO A 257 9.39 20.41 4.35
N ILE A 258 9.70 21.04 3.22
CA ILE A 258 10.53 22.25 3.20
C ILE A 258 9.88 23.40 3.97
N THR A 259 10.73 24.29 4.53
CA THR A 259 10.34 25.57 5.09
C THR A 259 10.74 26.68 4.12
N GLY A 260 9.83 27.62 3.87
CA GLY A 260 10.04 28.72 2.93
C GLY A 260 10.16 30.07 3.58
N ARG A 261 10.33 31.12 2.75
CA ARG A 261 10.36 32.50 3.22
C ARG A 261 8.97 32.96 3.66
N VAL A 262 7.96 32.72 2.85
CA VAL A 262 6.55 32.98 3.16
C VAL A 262 5.83 31.65 3.30
N HIS A 263 4.60 31.66 3.82
CA HIS A 263 3.82 30.44 4.01
C HIS A 263 3.82 29.57 2.74
N LEU A 264 4.20 28.31 2.91
CA LEU A 264 4.10 27.29 1.88
C LEU A 264 2.75 26.55 2.02
N PRO A 265 1.98 26.45 0.94
CA PRO A 265 0.62 25.88 0.98
C PRO A 265 0.62 24.37 1.27
N PRO A 266 -0.52 23.79 1.68
CA PRO A 266 -0.67 22.38 2.04
C PRO A 266 -0.06 21.34 1.09
N PRO A 267 0.03 21.56 -0.25
CA PRO A 267 0.68 20.60 -1.15
C PRO A 267 2.13 20.21 -0.81
N ILE A 268 2.84 20.97 0.02
CA ILE A 268 4.18 20.55 0.50
C ILE A 268 4.12 19.33 1.43
N HIS A 269 2.95 19.01 1.99
CA HIS A 269 2.71 17.84 2.83
C HIS A 269 2.28 16.61 2.04
N GLN A 270 2.13 16.74 0.71
CA GLN A 270 1.68 15.65 -0.14
C GLN A 270 2.70 14.51 -0.14
N THR A 271 2.27 13.32 0.25
CA THR A 271 3.13 12.13 0.36
C THR A 271 2.96 11.23 -0.86
N PHE A 272 1.72 10.93 -1.23
CA PHE A 272 1.38 10.16 -2.42
C PHE A 272 0.27 10.84 -3.19
N GLU A 273 0.15 10.49 -4.46
CA GLU A 273 -0.97 10.91 -5.31
C GLU A 273 -1.58 9.74 -6.07
N THR A 274 -2.83 9.91 -6.42
CA THR A 274 -3.60 9.03 -7.30
C THR A 274 -4.25 9.87 -8.39
N ALA A 275 -5.10 9.27 -9.21
CA ALA A 275 -5.88 10.02 -10.20
C ALA A 275 -6.96 10.92 -9.56
N THR A 276 -7.41 10.60 -8.33
CA THR A 276 -8.62 11.18 -7.73
C THR A 276 -8.41 11.76 -6.33
N PHE A 277 -7.35 11.38 -5.63
CA PHE A 277 -7.06 11.89 -4.29
C PHE A 277 -5.55 11.96 -4.01
N VAL A 278 -5.19 12.61 -2.93
CA VAL A 278 -3.81 12.69 -2.41
C VAL A 278 -3.75 12.20 -0.97
N VAL A 279 -2.59 11.68 -0.59
CA VAL A 279 -2.25 11.39 0.81
C VAL A 279 -1.25 12.44 1.26
N CYS A 280 -1.54 13.11 2.37
CA CYS A 280 -0.66 14.11 2.98
C CYS A 280 -0.18 13.63 4.35
N SER A 281 1.08 13.93 4.68
CA SER A 281 1.68 13.71 5.99
C SER A 281 1.95 15.06 6.65
N PHE A 282 1.18 15.39 7.69
CA PHE A 282 1.40 16.60 8.47
C PHE A 282 2.31 16.24 9.64
N VAL A 283 3.59 16.50 9.47
CA VAL A 283 4.63 16.27 10.49
C VAL A 283 5.10 17.59 11.10
N PRO A 284 5.72 17.59 12.29
CA PRO A 284 6.34 18.79 12.85
C PRO A 284 7.36 19.41 11.87
N ARG A 285 7.25 20.69 11.61
CA ARG A 285 8.21 21.45 10.83
C ARG A 285 8.37 22.86 11.41
N LEU A 286 9.45 23.55 11.06
CA LEU A 286 9.65 24.94 11.44
C LEU A 286 8.65 25.85 10.70
N TYR A 287 8.29 26.97 11.35
CA TYR A 287 7.52 28.01 10.68
C TYR A 287 8.31 28.64 9.54
N ASP A 288 7.59 29.09 8.51
CA ASP A 288 8.15 29.88 7.44
C ASP A 288 8.74 31.18 7.98
N TYR A 289 9.97 31.51 7.57
CA TYR A 289 10.85 32.44 8.30
C TYR A 289 10.67 33.92 8.00
N HIS A 290 9.76 34.31 7.10
CA HIS A 290 9.48 35.74 6.88
C HIS A 290 8.81 36.35 8.13
N PRO A 291 9.26 37.54 8.61
CA PRO A 291 8.72 38.13 9.84
C PRO A 291 7.21 38.37 9.86
N LYS A 292 6.58 38.45 8.68
CA LYS A 292 5.14 38.61 8.51
C LYS A 292 4.46 37.35 7.92
N SER A 293 5.11 36.20 7.99
CA SER A 293 4.50 34.96 7.54
C SER A 293 3.39 34.54 8.49
N ILE A 294 2.26 34.11 7.92
CA ILE A 294 1.11 33.60 8.69
C ILE A 294 1.17 32.08 8.63
N PRO A 295 1.24 31.38 9.77
CA PRO A 295 1.41 29.91 9.78
C PRO A 295 0.30 29.13 9.07
N ALA A 296 -0.93 29.64 9.14
CA ALA A 296 -2.10 29.01 8.49
C ALA A 296 -3.04 30.11 7.98
N PRO A 297 -2.72 30.72 6.81
CA PRO A 297 -3.43 31.92 6.33
C PRO A 297 -4.80 31.63 5.74
N TYR A 298 -5.17 30.37 5.52
CA TYR A 298 -6.39 30.02 4.82
C TYR A 298 -7.47 29.50 5.77
N ASN A 299 -8.67 30.09 5.66
CA ASN A 299 -9.88 29.43 6.08
C ASN A 299 -10.46 28.69 4.86
N HIS A 300 -10.83 27.42 4.99
CA HIS A 300 -11.37 26.64 3.90
C HIS A 300 -12.53 25.73 4.37
N SER A 301 -13.28 25.30 3.41
CA SER A 301 -14.37 24.35 3.59
C SER A 301 -14.32 23.35 2.43
N ASN A 302 -14.45 22.08 2.74
CA ASN A 302 -14.44 21.01 1.75
C ASN A 302 -15.85 20.46 1.55
N ILE A 303 -16.62 21.09 0.65
CA ILE A 303 -17.88 20.56 0.13
C ILE A 303 -17.66 19.87 -1.22
N ASP A 304 -16.71 20.38 -2.00
CA ASP A 304 -16.38 19.89 -3.34
C ASP A 304 -15.46 18.66 -3.33
N SER A 305 -14.88 18.35 -2.18
CA SER A 305 -14.04 17.17 -1.95
C SER A 305 -14.18 16.66 -0.52
N ASP A 306 -13.96 15.36 -0.34
CA ASP A 306 -13.88 14.76 0.99
C ASP A 306 -12.49 15.01 1.60
N GLU A 307 -12.44 15.34 2.89
CA GLU A 307 -11.21 15.45 3.66
C GLU A 307 -11.28 14.51 4.87
N VAL A 308 -10.32 13.60 4.96
CA VAL A 308 -10.18 12.68 6.09
C VAL A 308 -8.88 12.98 6.82
N LEU A 309 -8.99 13.35 8.10
CA LEU A 309 -7.85 13.60 8.98
C LEU A 309 -7.70 12.42 9.93
N TYR A 310 -6.56 11.75 9.89
CA TYR A 310 -6.21 10.68 10.80
C TYR A 310 -5.12 11.16 11.74
N TYR A 311 -5.47 11.34 13.01
CA TYR A 311 -4.53 11.79 14.05
C TYR A 311 -3.75 10.58 14.57
N VAL A 312 -2.43 10.67 14.49
CA VAL A 312 -1.52 9.57 14.85
C VAL A 312 -0.93 9.82 16.23
N ASP A 313 -0.26 10.96 16.43
CA ASP A 313 0.46 11.31 17.64
C ASP A 313 0.59 12.83 17.72
N GLY A 314 0.86 13.36 18.91
CA GLY A 314 1.09 14.78 19.18
C GLY A 314 -0.12 15.51 19.77
N ASP A 315 0.09 16.79 20.08
CA ASP A 315 -0.93 17.70 20.59
C ASP A 315 -1.46 18.59 19.46
N PHE A 316 -2.67 18.31 19.02
CA PHE A 316 -3.31 19.02 17.91
C PHE A 316 -4.18 20.15 18.42
N MET A 317 -3.81 21.40 18.15
CA MET A 317 -4.59 22.58 18.53
C MET A 317 -5.80 22.83 17.60
N SER A 318 -5.84 22.25 16.43
CA SER A 318 -6.95 22.41 15.51
C SER A 318 -8.11 21.45 15.84
N ARG A 319 -9.34 21.91 15.65
CA ARG A 319 -10.56 21.08 15.76
C ARG A 319 -10.86 20.54 17.17
N ASN A 320 -10.47 21.28 18.20
CA ASN A 320 -10.71 20.91 19.60
C ASN A 320 -12.21 20.87 20.02
N ASN A 321 -13.12 21.33 19.16
CA ASN A 321 -14.56 21.44 19.42
C ASN A 321 -15.43 20.53 18.54
N ILE A 322 -14.85 19.48 17.94
CA ILE A 322 -15.57 18.53 17.09
C ILE A 322 -15.80 17.23 17.84
#